data_1a445b1b0bbd94778ade12157ae12e9f
#
_entry.id   1a445b1b0bbd94778ade12157ae12e9f
#
_cell.length_a   1.000
_cell.length_b   1.000
_cell.length_c   1.000
_cell.angle_alpha   90.00
_cell.angle_beta   90.00
_cell.angle_gamma   90.00
#
_symmetry.space_group_name_H-M   'P 1'
#
loop_
_entity.id
_entity.type
_entity.pdbx_description
1 polymer ?
#
loop_
_entity_poly.entity_id
_entity_poly.type
_entity_poly.pdbx_seq_one_letter_code
_entity_poly.pdbx_strand_id
1 'polypeptide(L)'
;MVETFSRGYEKGKGIEDMRVLSLQEPYATLIMEQKKKVETRSWKTKYRGEIYIHASISKDHIKRITNPEILDWMKDAQLHFGYIICKAQLVDCIEMTEKYIEKVKSKEHLEYILGEYKVGRYAWVLENVEVLEQPIPAKGKLGIWTYEKVLER
;
A
#
# COMPACT_ATOMS: atom_id res chain seq x y z
N MET A 1 17.49 -8.95 6.84
CA MET A 1 17.38 -8.72 6.38
C MET A 1 17.01 -8.75 5.90
N VAL A 2 16.95 -8.84 5.51
CA VAL A 2 16.69 -8.84 4.90
C VAL A 2 16.56 -8.99 4.09
N GLU A 3 16.29 -9.35 4.01
CA GLU A 3 16.22 -9.54 3.11
C GLU A 3 15.92 -8.70 2.27
N THR A 4 15.64 -8.05 2.53
CA THR A 4 15.54 -7.23 1.53
C THR A 4 16.84 -6.83 1.11
N PHE A 5 17.33 -7.12 1.17
CA PHE A 5 18.21 -6.77 0.76
C PHE A 5 18.92 -6.77 0.06
N SER A 6 19.13 -6.71 0.16
CA SER A 6 19.85 -6.15 -0.75
C SER A 6 20.77 -7.04 -1.35
N ARG A 7 20.73 -7.18 -2.48
CA ARG A 7 21.61 -8.04 -3.13
C ARG A 7 22.51 -7.24 -4.04
N GLY A 8 23.55 -7.85 -4.46
CA GLY A 8 24.42 -7.17 -5.37
C GLY A 8 25.14 -6.00 -4.78
N TYR A 9 25.56 -6.12 -3.56
CA TYR A 9 26.40 -5.10 -3.00
C TYR A 9 27.66 -4.98 -3.80
N GLU A 10 27.87 -3.81 -4.33
CA GLU A 10 29.09 -3.51 -5.06
C GLU A 10 30.09 -2.85 -4.14
N LYS A 11 31.35 -2.92 -4.50
CA LYS A 11 32.33 -2.21 -3.75
C LYS A 11 32.13 -0.75 -3.85
N GLY A 12 32.02 -0.08 -2.75
CA GLY A 12 31.85 1.34 -2.74
C GLY A 12 30.43 1.79 -2.86
N LYS A 13 29.52 0.91 -3.18
CA LYS A 13 28.10 1.23 -3.18
C LYS A 13 27.30 -0.03 -3.15
N GLY A 14 26.15 0.06 -2.60
CA GLY A 14 25.22 -1.03 -2.54
C GLY A 14 23.97 -0.71 -3.32
N ILE A 15 23.20 -1.73 -3.59
CA ILE A 15 21.89 -1.59 -4.21
C ILE A 15 20.90 -2.23 -3.28
N GLU A 16 19.88 -1.45 -2.92
CA GLU A 16 18.80 -1.96 -2.10
C GLU A 16 17.60 -2.23 -2.99
N ASP A 17 17.14 -3.47 -3.01
CA ASP A 17 15.94 -3.84 -3.73
C ASP A 17 14.74 -3.62 -2.85
N MET A 18 13.91 -2.68 -3.25
CA MET A 18 12.70 -2.36 -2.50
C MET A 18 11.51 -2.98 -3.20
N ARG A 19 10.75 -3.79 -2.48
CA ARG A 19 9.52 -4.35 -3.01
C ARG A 19 8.42 -3.32 -2.82
N VAL A 20 7.73 -2.99 -3.90
CA VAL A 20 6.81 -1.86 -3.91
C VAL A 20 5.45 -2.30 -4.44
N LEU A 21 4.40 -1.74 -3.85
CA LEU A 21 3.04 -1.92 -4.33
C LEU A 21 2.46 -0.53 -4.61
N SER A 22 1.95 -0.33 -5.83
CA SER A 22 1.32 0.93 -6.19
C SER A 22 -0.16 0.90 -5.87
N LEU A 23 -0.61 1.91 -5.15
CA LEU A 23 -2.01 2.05 -4.78
C LEU A 23 -2.56 3.35 -5.34
N GLN A 24 -3.85 3.34 -5.66
CA GLN A 24 -4.53 4.58 -6.02
C GLN A 24 -4.63 5.49 -4.81
N GLU A 25 -4.62 6.79 -5.05
CA GLU A 25 -4.96 7.72 -4.00
C GLU A 25 -6.48 7.84 -3.91
N PRO A 26 -7.04 8.04 -2.73
CA PRO A 26 -6.39 8.44 -1.48
C PRO A 26 -5.90 7.28 -0.62
N TYR A 27 -5.99 6.06 -1.13
CA TYR A 27 -5.71 4.88 -0.30
C TYR A 27 -4.25 4.79 0.12
N ALA A 28 -3.32 5.18 -0.73
CA ALA A 28 -1.91 5.17 -0.35
C ALA A 28 -1.68 6.07 0.86
N THR A 29 -2.21 7.29 0.82
CA THR A 29 -2.05 8.22 1.93
C THR A 29 -2.79 7.76 3.18
N LEU A 30 -3.95 7.12 3.01
CA LEU A 30 -4.69 6.58 4.17
C LEU A 30 -3.91 5.47 4.86
N ILE A 31 -3.18 4.65 4.12
CA ILE A 31 -2.31 3.65 4.72
C ILE A 31 -1.15 4.33 5.44
N MET A 32 -0.54 5.32 4.82
CA MET A 32 0.55 6.06 5.44
C MET A 32 0.11 6.67 6.76
N GLU A 33 -1.10 7.20 6.84
CA GLU A 33 -1.64 7.79 8.06
C GLU A 33 -2.23 6.78 9.02
N GLN A 34 -2.15 5.50 8.67
CA GLN A 34 -2.64 4.39 9.49
C GLN A 34 -4.15 4.42 9.74
N LYS A 35 -4.88 5.05 8.83
CA LYS A 35 -6.34 5.03 8.86
C LYS A 35 -6.89 3.84 8.07
N LYS A 36 -6.05 3.25 7.23
CA LYS A 36 -6.38 2.07 6.45
C LYS A 36 -5.28 1.05 6.66
N LYS A 37 -5.65 -0.17 6.98
CA LYS A 37 -4.69 -1.24 7.29
C LYS A 37 -4.77 -2.41 6.33
N VAL A 38 -5.77 -2.43 5.48
CA VAL A 38 -5.99 -3.55 4.57
C VAL A 38 -6.11 -3.00 3.17
N GLU A 39 -5.34 -3.57 2.25
CA GLU A 39 -5.48 -3.28 0.83
C GLU A 39 -6.25 -4.44 0.20
N THR A 40 -7.28 -4.15 -0.59
CA THR A 40 -8.11 -5.20 -1.18
C THR A 40 -7.74 -5.37 -2.65
N ARG A 41 -7.51 -6.63 -3.05
CA ARG A 41 -7.08 -6.98 -4.40
C ARG A 41 -7.86 -8.16 -4.92
N SER A 42 -7.92 -8.29 -6.24
CA SER A 42 -8.62 -9.41 -6.86
C SER A 42 -7.75 -10.66 -6.95
N TRP A 43 -6.50 -10.59 -6.55
CA TRP A 43 -5.57 -11.72 -6.64
C TRP A 43 -4.83 -11.87 -5.32
N LYS A 44 -4.36 -13.09 -5.06
CA LYS A 44 -3.65 -13.37 -3.81
C LYS A 44 -2.15 -13.34 -4.04
N THR A 45 -1.41 -13.12 -2.96
CA THR A 45 0.03 -13.12 -3.02
C THR A 45 0.59 -14.05 -1.96
N LYS A 46 1.69 -14.70 -2.29
CA LYS A 46 2.45 -15.48 -1.32
C LYS A 46 3.50 -14.64 -0.62
N TYR A 47 3.74 -13.45 -1.11
CA TYR A 47 4.78 -12.60 -0.53
C TYR A 47 4.40 -12.18 0.88
N ARG A 48 5.35 -12.27 1.79
CA ARG A 48 5.22 -11.73 3.15
C ARG A 48 6.50 -10.99 3.47
N GLY A 49 6.38 -9.90 4.20
CA GLY A 49 7.54 -9.14 4.60
C GLY A 49 7.42 -7.67 4.26
N GLU A 50 8.55 -7.01 4.22
CA GLU A 50 8.58 -5.58 4.00
C GLU A 50 8.09 -5.20 2.62
N ILE A 51 7.24 -4.20 2.56
CA ILE A 51 6.69 -3.71 1.30
C ILE A 51 6.56 -2.19 1.39
N TYR A 52 6.96 -1.52 0.32
CA TYR A 52 6.84 -0.06 0.24
C TYR A 52 5.56 0.28 -0.50
N ILE A 53 4.96 1.39 -0.14
CA ILE A 53 3.71 1.84 -0.73
C ILE A 53 3.98 3.04 -1.63
N HIS A 54 3.56 2.92 -2.87
CA HIS A 54 3.70 3.95 -3.89
C HIS A 54 2.32 4.50 -4.20
N ALA A 55 2.18 5.82 -4.21
CA ALA A 55 0.93 6.45 -4.59
C ALA A 55 0.92 6.62 -6.11
N SER A 56 -0.01 5.94 -6.76
CA SER A 56 -0.12 5.99 -8.21
C SER A 56 -0.37 7.42 -8.68
N ILE A 57 0.13 7.73 -9.87
CA ILE A 57 -0.03 9.09 -10.42
C ILE A 57 -1.42 9.32 -11.00
N SER A 58 -2.16 8.24 -11.28
CA SER A 58 -3.49 8.36 -11.87
C SER A 58 -4.46 9.01 -10.90
N LYS A 59 -5.27 9.93 -11.42
CA LYS A 59 -6.31 10.60 -10.63
C LYS A 59 -7.70 10.10 -10.98
N ASP A 60 -7.78 9.03 -11.77
CA ASP A 60 -9.07 8.54 -12.25
C ASP A 60 -9.97 8.08 -11.12
N HIS A 61 -9.39 7.37 -10.15
CA HIS A 61 -10.18 6.81 -9.06
C HIS A 61 -10.79 7.90 -8.17
N ILE A 62 -10.04 8.96 -7.92
CA ILE A 62 -10.50 10.06 -7.07
C ILE A 62 -11.79 10.65 -7.62
N LYS A 63 -11.90 10.75 -8.93
CA LYS A 63 -13.06 11.34 -9.56
C LYS A 63 -14.32 10.51 -9.36
N ARG A 64 -14.17 9.23 -8.99
CA ARG A 64 -15.30 8.32 -8.81
C ARG A 64 -15.71 8.13 -7.37
N ILE A 65 -15.00 8.76 -6.44
CA ILE A 65 -15.31 8.62 -5.02
C ILE A 65 -16.54 9.46 -4.70
N THR A 66 -17.54 8.83 -4.11
CA THR A 66 -18.78 9.49 -3.73
C THR A 66 -19.10 9.37 -2.25
N ASN A 67 -18.36 8.52 -1.51
CA ASN A 67 -18.64 8.32 -0.10
C ASN A 67 -18.37 9.61 0.69
N PRO A 68 -19.37 10.15 1.43
CA PRO A 68 -19.20 11.42 2.12
C PRO A 68 -18.10 11.45 3.15
N GLU A 69 -17.87 10.34 3.86
CA GLU A 69 -16.82 10.30 4.87
C GLU A 69 -15.44 10.41 4.24
N ILE A 70 -15.25 9.74 3.11
CA ILE A 70 -13.98 9.81 2.41
C ILE A 70 -13.78 11.20 1.83
N LEU A 71 -14.83 11.76 1.23
CA LEU A 71 -14.75 13.10 0.66
C LEU A 71 -14.45 14.15 1.73
N ASP A 72 -15.03 13.99 2.91
CA ASP A 72 -14.79 14.93 3.99
C ASP A 72 -13.34 14.90 4.44
N TRP A 73 -12.78 13.68 4.61
CA TRP A 73 -11.38 13.55 4.96
C TRP A 73 -10.48 14.15 3.88
N MET A 74 -10.84 13.96 2.61
CA MET A 74 -10.01 14.43 1.50
C MET A 74 -9.90 15.94 1.41
N LYS A 75 -10.84 16.68 1.99
CA LYS A 75 -10.81 18.14 1.90
C LYS A 75 -9.49 18.72 2.43
N ASP A 76 -8.96 18.13 3.50
CA ASP A 76 -7.76 18.65 4.13
C ASP A 76 -6.55 17.73 3.95
N ALA A 77 -6.69 16.69 3.15
CA ALA A 77 -5.62 15.72 2.97
C ALA A 77 -4.61 16.20 1.96
N GLN A 78 -3.35 15.91 2.23
CA GLN A 78 -2.29 16.14 1.27
C GLN A 78 -1.96 14.79 0.64
N LEU A 79 -2.24 14.66 -0.65
CA LEU A 79 -2.01 13.41 -1.38
C LEU A 79 -0.61 13.42 -1.99
N HIS A 80 -0.13 12.25 -2.38
CA HIS A 80 1.30 12.08 -2.73
C HIS A 80 1.48 11.39 -4.08
N PHE A 81 0.71 11.80 -5.09
CA PHE A 81 0.75 11.17 -6.41
C PHE A 81 2.17 11.04 -6.94
N GLY A 82 2.56 9.83 -7.33
CA GLY A 82 3.83 9.58 -7.99
C GLY A 82 5.01 9.34 -7.08
N TYR A 83 4.76 9.16 -5.77
CA TYR A 83 5.85 8.97 -4.82
C TYR A 83 5.70 7.68 -4.02
N ILE A 84 6.83 7.08 -3.69
CA ILE A 84 6.89 6.04 -2.66
C ILE A 84 6.92 6.78 -1.33
N ILE A 85 5.96 6.51 -0.44
CA ILE A 85 5.72 7.37 0.72
C ILE A 85 5.90 6.69 2.06
N CYS A 86 5.79 5.37 2.12
CA CYS A 86 5.93 4.67 3.40
C CYS A 86 6.28 3.21 3.12
N LYS A 87 6.64 2.51 4.18
CA LYS A 87 6.80 1.08 4.11
C LYS A 87 6.02 0.42 5.23
N ALA A 88 5.72 -0.85 5.06
CA ALA A 88 4.94 -1.61 6.02
C ALA A 88 5.37 -3.06 5.94
N GLN A 89 4.78 -3.90 6.80
CA GLN A 89 4.96 -5.34 6.74
C GLN A 89 3.67 -5.93 6.19
N LEU A 90 3.77 -6.65 5.09
CA LEU A 90 2.65 -7.43 4.57
C LEU A 90 2.64 -8.74 5.35
N VAL A 91 1.70 -8.87 6.27
CA VAL A 91 1.70 -9.96 7.23
C VAL A 91 0.72 -11.07 6.89
N ASP A 92 -0.28 -10.79 6.08
CA ASP A 92 -1.27 -11.80 5.74
C ASP A 92 -1.99 -11.44 4.44
N CYS A 93 -2.57 -12.46 3.82
CA CYS A 93 -3.38 -12.28 2.62
C CYS A 93 -4.57 -13.22 2.78
N ILE A 94 -5.73 -12.67 3.06
CA ILE A 94 -6.91 -13.42 3.46
C ILE A 94 -7.91 -13.44 2.33
N GLU A 95 -8.36 -14.65 1.95
CA GLU A 95 -9.44 -14.76 0.97
C GLU A 95 -10.74 -14.33 1.62
N MET A 96 -11.47 -13.45 0.97
CA MET A 96 -12.71 -12.92 1.51
C MET A 96 -13.84 -13.91 1.34
N THR A 97 -14.41 -14.33 2.47
CA THR A 97 -15.62 -15.12 2.52
C THR A 97 -16.76 -14.21 2.96
N GLU A 98 -18.00 -14.69 2.86
CA GLU A 98 -19.13 -13.89 3.36
C GLU A 98 -18.96 -13.59 4.84
N LYS A 99 -18.48 -14.57 5.60
CA LYS A 99 -18.29 -14.41 7.03
C LYS A 99 -17.23 -13.35 7.32
N TYR A 100 -16.12 -13.37 6.59
CA TYR A 100 -15.06 -12.38 6.77
C TYR A 100 -15.59 -10.97 6.46
N ILE A 101 -16.29 -10.84 5.34
CA ILE A 101 -16.83 -9.54 4.92
C ILE A 101 -17.79 -8.99 5.96
N GLU A 102 -18.69 -9.84 6.47
CA GLU A 102 -19.66 -9.41 7.45
C GLU A 102 -18.99 -8.95 8.75
N LYS A 103 -17.92 -9.65 9.14
CA LYS A 103 -17.15 -9.26 10.31
C LYS A 103 -16.52 -7.88 10.15
N VAL A 104 -15.90 -7.63 8.99
CA VAL A 104 -15.28 -6.33 8.73
C VAL A 104 -16.35 -5.24 8.69
N LYS A 105 -17.44 -5.51 8.00
CA LYS A 105 -18.53 -4.54 7.85
C LYS A 105 -19.10 -4.14 9.21
N SER A 106 -19.26 -5.09 10.12
CA SER A 106 -19.90 -4.81 11.40
C SER A 106 -18.95 -4.24 12.45
N LYS A 107 -17.66 -4.53 12.35
CA LYS A 107 -16.72 -4.14 13.39
C LYS A 107 -15.71 -3.09 12.98
N GLU A 108 -15.49 -2.91 11.68
CA GLU A 108 -14.46 -2.00 11.20
C GLU A 108 -15.01 -1.18 10.04
N HIS A 109 -15.91 -0.28 10.40
CA HIS A 109 -16.63 0.52 9.43
C HIS A 109 -15.70 1.23 8.44
N LEU A 110 -14.67 1.90 8.96
CA LEU A 110 -13.79 2.68 8.10
C LEU A 110 -13.04 1.77 7.12
N GLU A 111 -12.54 0.65 7.62
CA GLU A 111 -11.84 -0.32 6.78
C GLU A 111 -12.77 -0.81 5.67
N TYR A 112 -14.03 -1.07 6.03
CA TYR A 112 -15.00 -1.58 5.08
C TYR A 112 -15.25 -0.60 3.94
N ILE A 113 -15.47 0.68 4.26
CA ILE A 113 -15.78 1.66 3.21
C ILE A 113 -14.55 2.04 2.39
N LEU A 114 -13.34 1.74 2.89
CA LEU A 114 -12.10 2.06 2.19
C LEU A 114 -11.59 0.93 1.32
N GLY A 115 -12.37 -0.11 1.10
CA GLY A 115 -11.96 -1.22 0.26
C GLY A 115 -13.10 -1.80 -0.52
N GLU A 116 -12.77 -2.70 -1.41
CA GLU A 116 -13.79 -3.41 -2.17
C GLU A 116 -13.90 -4.82 -1.61
N TYR A 117 -14.90 -5.05 -0.78
CA TYR A 117 -15.10 -6.32 -0.10
C TYR A 117 -16.14 -7.15 -0.83
N LYS A 118 -15.67 -8.19 -1.51
CA LYS A 118 -16.50 -9.12 -2.26
C LYS A 118 -15.92 -10.52 -2.13
N VAL A 119 -16.78 -11.51 -2.07
CA VAL A 119 -16.35 -12.91 -2.00
C VAL A 119 -15.40 -13.19 -3.16
N GLY A 120 -14.29 -13.85 -2.85
CA GLY A 120 -13.27 -14.19 -3.83
C GLY A 120 -12.17 -13.17 -4.01
N ARG A 121 -12.31 -11.99 -3.45
CA ARG A 121 -11.22 -11.02 -3.42
C ARG A 121 -10.33 -11.31 -2.22
N TYR A 122 -9.26 -10.55 -2.09
CA TYR A 122 -8.25 -10.82 -1.07
C TYR A 122 -7.95 -9.57 -0.27
N ALA A 123 -7.79 -9.76 1.03
CA ALA A 123 -7.42 -8.71 1.96
C ALA A 123 -5.94 -8.85 2.28
N TRP A 124 -5.15 -7.87 1.86
CA TRP A 124 -3.71 -7.82 2.14
C TRP A 124 -3.54 -7.00 3.41
N VAL A 125 -3.12 -7.67 4.49
CA VAL A 125 -3.05 -7.06 5.81
C VAL A 125 -1.69 -6.45 6.03
N LEU A 126 -1.66 -5.15 6.32
CA LEU A 126 -0.43 -4.39 6.49
C LEU A 126 -0.29 -3.94 7.93
N GLU A 127 0.93 -4.04 8.46
CA GLU A 127 1.24 -3.62 9.83
C GLU A 127 2.55 -2.85 9.86
N ASN A 128 2.79 -2.18 10.97
CA ASN A 128 4.07 -1.50 11.23
C ASN A 128 4.44 -0.49 10.16
N VAL A 129 3.52 0.41 9.88
CA VAL A 129 3.73 1.45 8.87
C VAL A 129 4.77 2.44 9.35
N GLU A 130 5.76 2.72 8.50
CA GLU A 130 6.76 3.74 8.75
C GLU A 130 6.77 4.72 7.58
N VAL A 131 6.55 5.99 7.90
CA VAL A 131 6.55 7.04 6.89
C VAL A 131 7.99 7.30 6.46
N LEU A 132 8.22 7.42 5.16
CA LEU A 132 9.57 7.73 4.67
C LEU A 132 9.88 9.20 4.97
N GLU A 133 11.07 9.42 5.48
CA GLU A 133 11.53 10.78 5.73
C GLU A 133 11.62 11.56 4.42
N GLN A 134 12.08 10.90 3.38
CA GLN A 134 12.16 11.48 2.05
C GLN A 134 11.35 10.64 1.08
N PRO A 135 10.17 11.12 0.67
CA PRO A 135 9.42 10.39 -0.37
C PRO A 135 10.25 10.26 -1.63
N ILE A 136 10.09 9.14 -2.31
CA ILE A 136 10.90 8.83 -3.50
C ILE A 136 10.03 8.93 -4.74
N PRO A 137 10.33 9.86 -5.66
CA PRO A 137 9.57 9.92 -6.90
C PRO A 137 9.85 8.66 -7.71
N ALA A 138 8.80 8.04 -8.19
CA ALA A 138 8.94 6.81 -8.95
C ALA A 138 7.74 6.59 -9.83
N LYS A 139 7.97 5.93 -10.96
CA LYS A 139 6.91 5.55 -11.85
C LYS A 139 6.39 4.19 -11.41
N GLY A 140 5.07 4.09 -11.23
CA GLY A 140 4.48 2.86 -10.75
C GLY A 140 4.47 1.76 -11.79
N LYS A 141 4.33 0.52 -11.32
CA LYS A 141 4.20 -0.65 -12.15
C LYS A 141 3.13 -1.54 -11.57
N LEU A 142 2.71 -2.53 -12.33
CA LEU A 142 1.68 -3.46 -11.89
C LEU A 142 2.23 -4.46 -10.87
N GLY A 143 1.34 -4.93 -10.00
CA GLY A 143 1.68 -5.95 -9.03
C GLY A 143 2.69 -5.48 -8.00
N ILE A 144 3.39 -6.45 -7.40
CA ILE A 144 4.51 -6.12 -6.54
C ILE A 144 5.73 -5.98 -7.43
N TRP A 145 6.32 -4.80 -7.44
CA TRP A 145 7.44 -4.52 -8.32
C TRP A 145 8.65 -4.10 -7.51
N THR A 146 9.80 -4.04 -8.16
CA THR A 146 11.05 -3.74 -7.49
C THR A 146 11.57 -2.38 -7.89
N TYR A 147 11.92 -1.58 -6.90
CA TYR A 147 12.60 -0.32 -7.09
C TYR A 147 14.02 -0.50 -6.57
N GLU A 148 15.00 -0.18 -7.40
CA GLU A 148 16.40 -0.31 -6.99
C GLU A 148 16.92 1.04 -6.57
N LYS A 149 17.34 1.13 -5.32
CA LYS A 149 17.90 2.34 -4.79
C LYS A 149 19.39 2.16 -4.59
N VAL A 150 20.18 3.02 -5.22
CA VAL A 150 21.62 2.97 -5.05
C VAL A 150 21.95 3.63 -3.72
N LEU A 151 22.67 2.93 -2.89
CA LEU A 151 23.06 3.42 -1.58
C LEU A 151 24.37 4.19 -1.71
N GLU A 152 24.43 5.34 -1.06
CA GLU A 152 25.64 6.16 -1.07
C GLU A 152 26.43 5.90 0.20
N ARG A 153 27.73 6.13 0.09
CA ARG A 153 28.64 5.92 1.20
C ARG A 153 28.94 7.17 1.95
#